data_790e0c7e68522369cfb5ff33a8cf5687
#
_entry.id   790e0c7e68522369cfb5ff33a8cf5687
#
_cell.length_a   1.000
_cell.length_b   1.000
_cell.length_c   1.000
_cell.angle_alpha   90.00
_cell.angle_beta   90.00
_cell.angle_gamma   90.00
#
_symmetry.space_group_name_H-M   'P 1'
#
loop_
_entity.id
_entity.type
_entity.pdbx_description
1 polymer ?
#
loop_
_entity_poly.entity_id
_entity_poly.type
_entity_poly.pdbx_seq_one_letter_code
_entity_poly.pdbx_strand_id
1 'polypeptide(L)'
;MITGKSNNDIGQGKHMVSNSDSSRIPDKQDEKKVKDLNREIMMIFQMYKASYSHTSAALLSVLSYLSDNYLTQHPENKQILYEYFEKEFEKILNMIKKHQR
;
A
#
# COMPACT_ATOMS: atom_id res chain seq x y z
N MET A 1 16.32 -13.83 -20.86
CA MET A 1 16.13 -13.47 -20.58
C MET A 1 15.45 -12.90 -20.64
N ILE A 2 16.25 -13.51 -20.79
CA ILE A 2 15.98 -13.19 -20.58
C ILE A 2 15.51 -12.74 -20.62
N THR A 3 15.94 -13.28 -20.35
CA THR A 3 15.78 -13.00 -20.13
C THR A 3 15.18 -12.48 -19.97
N GLY A 4 16.07 -13.58 -20.53
CA GLY A 4 15.86 -13.37 -19.89
C GLY A 4 15.19 -12.87 -19.94
N LYS A 5 15.52 -13.03 -19.15
CA LYS A 5 15.23 -12.72 -18.89
C LYS A 5 14.78 -12.28 -18.69
N SER A 6 15.22 -13.42 -18.79
CA SER A 6 14.96 -13.11 -18.33
C SER A 6 14.35 -12.73 -18.21
N ASN A 7 14.82 -13.65 -18.00
CA ASN A 7 14.42 -13.29 -17.57
C ASN A 7 13.93 -12.82 -17.47
N ASN A 8 14.44 -13.49 -17.13
CA ASN A 8 14.06 -12.97 -16.71
C ASN A 8 13.72 -12.59 -16.70
N ASP A 9 14.11 -13.40 -16.43
CA ASP A 9 13.91 -12.93 -16.11
C ASP A 9 13.79 -12.70 -15.98
N ILE A 10 13.98 -13.71 -15.92
CA ILE A 10 13.99 -13.34 -15.33
C ILE A 10 13.62 -12.66 -15.26
N GLY A 11 14.05 -13.54 -15.60
CA GLY A 11 14.01 -12.87 -14.95
C GLY A 11 13.51 -12.12 -15.29
N GLN A 12 13.55 -12.10 -15.05
CA GLN A 12 13.47 -11.19 -14.95
C GLN A 12 12.78 -10.35 -15.00
N GLY A 13 13.03 -11.18 -15.66
CA GLY A 13 12.77 -10.32 -15.16
C GLY A 13 12.06 -9.61 -15.60
N LYS A 14 11.88 -10.12 -15.26
CA LYS A 14 11.56 -9.28 -15.07
C LYS A 14 10.99 -8.58 -15.05
N HIS A 15 11.06 -9.09 -15.24
CA HIS A 15 10.64 -8.24 -14.81
C HIS A 15 10.21 -7.63 -14.60
N MET A 16 10.31 -8.27 -14.37
CA MET A 16 10.15 -7.58 -13.82
C MET A 16 9.72 -7.09 -13.52
N VAL A 17 9.79 -7.32 -13.16
CA VAL A 17 9.55 -6.78 -12.58
C VAL A 17 9.54 -6.34 -12.03
N SER A 18 9.34 -6.08 -11.91
CA SER A 18 9.78 -5.72 -11.28
C SER A 18 9.71 -4.85 -10.10
N ASN A 19 10.44 -4.51 -9.58
CA ASN A 19 10.74 -3.86 -8.33
C ASN A 19 10.53 -2.38 -8.33
N SER A 20 10.41 -1.80 -9.47
CA SER A 20 10.09 -0.39 -9.62
C SER A 20 8.75 -0.06 -8.96
N ASP A 21 7.87 -1.05 -8.87
CA ASP A 21 6.55 -0.84 -8.30
C ASP A 21 6.61 -0.50 -6.82
N SER A 22 7.60 -1.01 -6.11
CA SER A 22 7.67 -0.78 -4.67
C SER A 22 8.07 0.64 -4.32
N SER A 23 8.57 1.41 -5.29
CA SER A 23 9.00 2.79 -5.04
C SER A 23 7.96 3.82 -5.46
N ARG A 24 6.82 3.40 -6.02
CA ARG A 24 5.86 4.39 -6.47
C ARG A 24 4.65 4.47 -5.56
N ILE A 25 4.03 5.64 -5.61
CA ILE A 25 2.78 5.89 -4.90
C ILE A 25 1.67 5.18 -5.67
N PRO A 26 0.72 4.52 -4.98
CA PRO A 26 -0.36 3.78 -5.66
C PRO A 26 -1.19 4.66 -6.58
N ASP A 27 -1.65 4.06 -7.69
CA ASP A 27 -2.51 4.74 -8.63
C ASP A 27 -3.62 3.76 -9.07
N LYS A 28 -4.36 4.14 -10.11
CA LYS A 28 -5.49 3.34 -10.56
C LYS A 28 -5.10 1.95 -11.05
N GLN A 29 -3.88 1.80 -11.55
CA GLN A 29 -3.43 0.51 -12.07
C GLN A 29 -3.27 -0.52 -10.95
N ASP A 30 -3.19 -0.05 -9.72
CA ASP A 30 -2.98 -0.90 -8.56
C ASP A 30 -4.27 -1.29 -7.85
N GLU A 31 -5.42 -0.88 -8.36
CA GLU A 31 -6.70 -1.10 -7.68
C GLU A 31 -6.97 -2.57 -7.37
N LYS A 32 -6.70 -3.44 -8.36
CA LYS A 32 -6.96 -4.86 -8.15
C LYS A 32 -6.10 -5.43 -7.04
N LYS A 33 -4.83 -5.07 -7.06
CA LYS A 33 -3.90 -5.53 -6.03
C LYS A 33 -4.31 -5.02 -4.65
N VAL A 34 -4.73 -3.77 -4.57
CA VAL A 34 -5.19 -3.19 -3.32
C VAL A 34 -6.44 -3.92 -2.81
N LYS A 35 -7.37 -4.22 -3.69
CA LYS A 35 -8.58 -4.95 -3.31
C LYS A 35 -8.26 -6.36 -2.81
N ASP A 36 -7.33 -7.03 -3.46
CA ASP A 36 -6.91 -8.37 -3.05
C ASP A 36 -6.26 -8.32 -1.66
N LEU A 37 -5.40 -7.34 -1.44
CA LEU A 37 -4.75 -7.15 -0.14
C LEU A 37 -5.78 -6.84 0.95
N ASN A 38 -6.73 -5.97 0.64
CA ASN A 38 -7.79 -5.63 1.60
C ASN A 38 -8.55 -6.87 2.05
N ARG A 39 -8.89 -7.73 1.09
CA ARG A 39 -9.61 -8.96 1.40
C ARG A 39 -8.80 -9.84 2.34
N GLU A 40 -7.51 -10.02 2.05
CA GLU A 40 -6.64 -10.83 2.87
C GLU A 40 -6.49 -10.26 4.28
N ILE A 41 -6.31 -8.95 4.36
CA ILE A 41 -6.17 -8.27 5.65
C ILE A 41 -7.44 -8.44 6.48
N MET A 42 -8.60 -8.27 5.85
CA MET A 42 -9.87 -8.42 6.56
C MET A 42 -10.07 -9.84 7.06
N MET A 43 -9.64 -10.83 6.28
CA MET A 43 -9.72 -12.23 6.70
C MET A 43 -8.85 -12.48 7.94
N ILE A 44 -7.66 -11.90 7.95
CA ILE A 44 -6.76 -12.03 9.10
C ILE A 44 -7.41 -11.43 10.35
N PHE A 45 -7.97 -10.24 10.23
CA PHE A 45 -8.62 -9.59 11.35
C PHE A 45 -9.79 -10.42 11.87
N GLN A 46 -10.55 -11.02 11.00
CA GLN A 46 -11.66 -11.88 11.39
C GLN A 46 -11.18 -13.13 12.11
N MET A 47 -10.09 -13.71 11.63
CA MET A 47 -9.51 -14.89 12.28
C MET A 47 -9.10 -14.59 13.71
N TYR A 48 -8.55 -13.42 13.94
CA TYR A 48 -8.11 -13.01 15.28
C TYR A 48 -9.24 -12.43 16.11
N LYS A 49 -10.42 -12.28 15.53
CA LYS A 49 -11.56 -11.65 16.20
C LYS A 49 -11.18 -10.29 16.78
N ALA A 50 -10.42 -9.54 15.97
CA ALA A 50 -9.88 -8.26 16.42
C ALA A 50 -10.97 -7.20 16.50
N SER A 51 -10.91 -6.37 17.55
CA SER A 51 -11.82 -5.25 17.70
C SER A 51 -11.41 -4.11 16.77
N TYR A 52 -12.30 -3.13 16.61
CA TYR A 52 -11.98 -1.95 15.84
C TYR A 52 -10.72 -1.26 16.35
N SER A 53 -10.64 -1.14 17.66
CA SER A 53 -9.51 -0.48 18.30
C SER A 53 -8.19 -1.18 17.96
N HIS A 54 -8.18 -2.51 18.02
CA HIS A 54 -6.98 -3.27 17.69
C HIS A 54 -6.65 -3.22 16.20
N THR A 55 -7.67 -3.31 15.35
CA THR A 55 -7.43 -3.29 13.91
C THR A 55 -6.93 -1.93 13.43
N SER A 56 -7.53 -0.85 13.93
CA SER A 56 -7.11 0.48 13.53
C SER A 56 -5.68 0.78 13.99
N ALA A 57 -5.36 0.39 15.23
CA ALA A 57 -4.01 0.58 15.74
C ALA A 57 -2.98 -0.22 14.93
N ALA A 58 -3.33 -1.46 14.57
CA ALA A 58 -2.43 -2.30 13.78
C ALA A 58 -2.19 -1.70 12.40
N LEU A 59 -3.26 -1.24 11.75
CA LEU A 59 -3.13 -0.67 10.41
C LEU A 59 -2.27 0.59 10.43
N LEU A 60 -2.50 1.47 11.39
CA LEU A 60 -1.71 2.70 11.50
C LEU A 60 -0.24 2.40 11.80
N SER A 61 0.00 1.42 12.65
CA SER A 61 1.34 1.01 13.00
C SER A 61 2.10 0.47 11.79
N VAL A 62 1.46 -0.39 11.01
CA VAL A 62 2.07 -0.94 9.80
C VAL A 62 2.31 0.16 8.77
N LEU A 63 1.33 1.05 8.59
CA LEU A 63 1.47 2.14 7.65
C LEU A 63 2.65 3.05 8.03
N SER A 64 2.79 3.34 9.31
CA SER A 64 3.87 4.16 9.81
C SER A 64 5.22 3.51 9.53
N TYR A 65 5.33 2.21 9.81
CA TYR A 65 6.55 1.46 9.58
C TYR A 65 6.93 1.45 8.09
N LEU A 66 5.95 1.15 7.24
CA LEU A 66 6.19 1.10 5.79
C LEU A 66 6.58 2.47 5.24
N SER A 67 5.95 3.52 5.74
CA SER A 67 6.25 4.88 5.29
C SER A 67 7.65 5.30 5.69
N ASP A 68 8.06 4.94 6.89
CA ASP A 68 9.40 5.25 7.37
C ASP A 68 10.45 4.55 6.51
N ASN A 69 10.23 3.27 6.20
CA ASN A 69 11.12 2.52 5.33
C ASN A 69 11.18 3.12 3.92
N TYR A 70 10.02 3.49 3.41
CA TYR A 70 9.94 4.09 2.07
C TYR A 70 10.75 5.38 2.02
N LEU A 71 10.60 6.24 3.01
CA LEU A 71 11.31 7.53 3.03
C LEU A 71 12.79 7.38 3.30
N THR A 72 13.18 6.32 4.01
CA THR A 72 14.61 6.03 4.20
C THR A 72 15.27 5.73 2.85
N GLN A 73 14.55 5.04 1.98
CA GLN A 73 15.08 4.68 0.66
C GLN A 73 14.85 5.76 -0.38
N HIS A 74 13.81 6.58 -0.21
CA HIS A 74 13.42 7.59 -1.19
C HIS A 74 13.12 8.92 -0.50
N PRO A 75 14.14 9.53 0.13
CA PRO A 75 13.90 10.79 0.87
C PRO A 75 13.46 11.95 -0.03
N GLU A 76 13.75 11.86 -1.32
CA GLU A 76 13.33 12.88 -2.28
C GLU A 76 11.81 12.92 -2.44
N ASN A 77 11.11 11.87 -2.05
CA ASN A 77 9.65 11.78 -2.22
C ASN A 77 8.87 12.18 -0.98
N LYS A 78 9.53 12.81 -0.02
CA LYS A 78 8.91 13.15 1.26
C LYS A 78 7.66 14.00 1.09
N GLN A 79 7.77 15.06 0.30
CA GLN A 79 6.65 15.99 0.12
C GLN A 79 5.50 15.30 -0.64
N ILE A 80 5.82 14.51 -1.64
CA ILE A 80 4.82 13.78 -2.41
C ILE A 80 4.04 12.83 -1.50
N LEU A 81 4.74 12.15 -0.60
CA LEU A 81 4.09 11.21 0.29
C LEU A 81 3.18 11.93 1.29
N TYR A 82 3.61 13.06 1.81
CA TYR A 82 2.79 13.86 2.72
C TYR A 82 1.50 14.29 2.04
N GLU A 83 1.60 14.80 0.81
CA GLU A 83 0.44 15.24 0.06
C GLU A 83 -0.50 14.09 -0.26
N TYR A 84 0.07 12.94 -0.57
CA TYR A 84 -0.72 11.74 -0.82
C TYR A 84 -1.55 11.38 0.42
N PHE A 85 -0.93 11.35 1.60
CA PHE A 85 -1.64 11.03 2.83
C PHE A 85 -2.73 12.05 3.14
N GLU A 86 -2.43 13.33 2.96
CA GLU A 86 -3.42 14.37 3.22
C GLU A 86 -4.66 14.17 2.36
N LYS A 87 -4.46 13.89 1.08
CA LYS A 87 -5.59 13.67 0.17
C LYS A 87 -6.37 12.41 0.53
N GLU A 88 -5.66 11.33 0.82
CA GLU A 88 -6.33 10.06 1.11
C GLU A 88 -7.09 10.12 2.42
N PHE A 89 -6.54 10.76 3.44
CA PHE A 89 -7.25 10.93 4.70
C PHE A 89 -8.47 11.84 4.54
N GLU A 90 -8.35 12.85 3.71
CA GLU A 90 -9.50 13.71 3.43
C GLU A 90 -10.62 12.93 2.78
N LYS A 91 -10.29 12.06 1.82
CA LYS A 91 -11.29 11.21 1.17
C LYS A 91 -11.98 10.29 2.19
N ILE A 92 -11.19 9.71 3.08
CA ILE A 92 -11.73 8.81 4.10
C ILE A 92 -12.69 9.56 5.01
N LEU A 93 -12.28 10.74 5.48
CA LEU A 93 -13.12 11.55 6.34
C LEU A 93 -14.43 11.93 5.66
N ASN A 94 -14.33 12.33 4.39
CA ASN A 94 -15.53 12.72 3.64
C ASN A 94 -16.46 11.54 3.44
N MET A 95 -15.90 10.36 3.18
CA MET A 95 -16.70 9.16 3.04
C MET A 95 -17.43 8.81 4.33
N ILE A 96 -16.71 8.88 5.46
CA ILE A 96 -17.30 8.61 6.76
C ILE A 96 -18.43 9.60 7.07
N LYS A 97 -18.17 10.89 6.86
CA LYS A 97 -19.16 11.93 7.12
C LYS A 97 -20.39 11.74 6.25
N LYS A 98 -20.20 11.32 5.02
CA LYS A 98 -21.30 11.11 4.08
C LYS A 98 -22.22 9.99 4.54
N HIS A 99 -21.67 8.97 5.19
CA HIS A 99 -22.44 7.83 5.65
C HIS A 99 -22.98 8.01 7.06
N GLN A 100 -22.48 8.99 7.80
CA GLN A 100 -23.00 9.33 9.13
C GLN A 100 -24.08 10.36 9.01
N ARG A 101 -25.22 10.11 9.61
CA ARG A 101 -26.36 11.02 9.51
C ARG A 101 -26.88 11.42 10.82
#